data_65f2ba98588539998b1105698d4145f9
#
_entry.id   65f2ba98588539998b1105698d4145f9
#
_cell.length_a   1.000
_cell.length_b   1.000
_cell.length_c   1.000
_cell.angle_alpha   90.00
_cell.angle_beta   90.00
_cell.angle_gamma   90.00
#
_symmetry.space_group_name_H-M   'P 1'
#
loop_
_entity.id
_entity.type
_entity.pdbx_description
1 polymer ?
#
loop_
_entity_poly.entity_id
_entity_poly.type
_entity_poly.pdbx_seq_one_letter_code
_entity_poly.pdbx_strand_id
1 'polypeptide(L)'
;VLMIALTITLCDQFASHVCKPIFTRFRPTHHPDFMDQVKVVFGYRGGKYGFISSHAANSFGFAMLLALIFRNRWLTGSLFLWATLNAYSRIYLGVHFITDIIPGALSGLFFGWVVYRLYRLGVVRWHLPEESVWLSTRKAHVMAVAIVGVIVFLFVLADPLVSVLK
;
A
#
# COMPACT_ATOMS: atom_id res chain seq x y z
N VAL A 1 -13.14 4.09 -10.19
CA VAL A 1 -12.62 2.71 -10.30
C VAL A 1 -11.42 2.65 -11.24
N LEU A 2 -11.50 3.15 -12.48
CA LEU A 2 -10.41 3.07 -13.49
C LEU A 2 -9.08 3.66 -12.97
N MET A 3 -9.10 4.82 -12.31
CA MET A 3 -7.89 5.45 -11.76
C MET A 3 -7.22 4.61 -10.67
N ILE A 4 -8.01 3.93 -9.84
CA ILE A 4 -7.48 3.01 -8.83
C ILE A 4 -6.78 1.83 -9.51
N ALA A 5 -7.45 1.20 -10.48
CA ALA A 5 -6.87 0.10 -11.24
C ALA A 5 -5.56 0.50 -11.92
N LEU A 6 -5.54 1.67 -12.59
CA LEU A 6 -4.34 2.20 -13.23
C LEU A 6 -3.20 2.44 -12.23
N THR A 7 -3.51 3.03 -11.06
CA THR A 7 -2.49 3.28 -10.03
C THR A 7 -1.87 1.98 -9.54
N ILE A 8 -2.71 0.98 -9.18
CA ILE A 8 -2.23 -0.31 -8.68
C ILE A 8 -1.41 -1.03 -9.76
N THR A 9 -1.89 -1.03 -11.01
CA THR A 9 -1.15 -1.64 -12.12
C THR A 9 0.22 -1.00 -12.31
N LEU A 10 0.31 0.34 -12.34
CA LEU A 10 1.59 1.03 -12.49
C LEU A 10 2.55 0.73 -11.33
N CYS A 11 2.07 0.76 -10.09
CA CYS A 11 2.86 0.44 -8.91
C CYS A 11 3.38 -1.00 -8.96
N ASP A 12 2.50 -1.96 -9.27
CA ASP A 12 2.88 -3.37 -9.28
C ASP A 12 3.80 -3.70 -10.46
N GLN A 13 3.50 -3.21 -11.66
CA GLN A 13 4.37 -3.43 -12.83
C GLN A 13 5.76 -2.84 -12.60
N PHE A 14 5.86 -1.62 -12.09
CA PHE A 14 7.15 -1.01 -11.77
C PHE A 14 7.92 -1.81 -10.71
N ALA A 15 7.28 -2.20 -9.62
CA ALA A 15 7.92 -2.98 -8.58
C ALA A 15 8.33 -4.37 -9.05
N SER A 16 7.41 -5.09 -9.74
CA SER A 16 7.57 -6.52 -10.02
C SER A 16 8.34 -6.81 -11.32
N HIS A 17 8.17 -5.99 -12.35
CA HIS A 17 8.75 -6.23 -13.67
C HIS A 17 9.92 -5.30 -14.02
N VAL A 18 10.09 -4.19 -13.29
CA VAL A 18 11.25 -3.31 -13.48
C VAL A 18 12.24 -3.49 -12.33
N CYS A 19 11.84 -3.19 -11.10
CA CYS A 19 12.79 -3.17 -9.98
C CYS A 19 13.31 -4.56 -9.60
N LYS A 20 12.44 -5.56 -9.42
CA LYS A 20 12.89 -6.89 -8.95
C LYS A 20 13.85 -7.58 -9.92
N PRO A 21 13.65 -7.58 -11.25
CA PRO A 21 14.61 -8.16 -12.17
C PRO A 21 15.95 -7.41 -12.25
N ILE A 22 15.93 -6.08 -12.13
CA ILE A 22 17.14 -5.26 -12.21
C ILE A 22 18.01 -5.42 -10.95
N PHE A 23 17.39 -5.29 -9.78
CA PHE A 23 18.15 -5.29 -8.52
C PHE A 23 18.42 -6.68 -7.97
N THR A 24 17.62 -7.70 -8.32
CA THR A 24 17.76 -9.11 -7.91
C THR A 24 18.07 -9.31 -6.42
N ARG A 25 17.64 -8.36 -5.57
CA ARG A 25 17.90 -8.36 -4.14
C ARG A 25 17.05 -9.40 -3.44
N PHE A 26 17.69 -10.35 -2.78
CA PHE A 26 17.00 -11.38 -2.00
C PHE A 26 16.16 -10.77 -0.87
N ARG A 27 15.02 -11.40 -0.61
CA ARG A 27 14.25 -11.13 0.63
C ARG A 27 15.01 -11.69 1.84
N PRO A 28 14.76 -11.17 3.06
CA PRO A 28 15.37 -11.74 4.28
C PRO A 28 15.18 -13.26 4.36
N THR A 29 13.99 -13.77 4.06
CA THR A 29 13.63 -15.20 4.06
C THR A 29 14.31 -16.06 3.00
N HIS A 30 15.05 -15.46 2.05
CA HIS A 30 15.79 -16.14 0.98
C HIS A 30 17.25 -15.70 0.90
N HIS A 31 17.70 -14.90 1.87
CA HIS A 31 19.08 -14.40 1.87
C HIS A 31 20.07 -15.52 2.23
N PRO A 32 21.09 -15.80 1.40
CA PRO A 32 21.99 -16.94 1.59
C PRO A 32 22.64 -17.00 2.97
N ASP A 33 23.01 -15.83 3.52
CA ASP A 33 23.85 -15.77 4.72
C ASP A 33 23.07 -15.89 6.03
N PHE A 34 21.75 -15.63 6.02
CA PHE A 34 20.97 -15.56 7.29
C PHE A 34 19.50 -15.97 7.19
N MET A 35 19.07 -16.56 6.07
CA MET A 35 17.65 -16.99 5.90
C MET A 35 17.18 -17.94 7.01
N ASP A 36 18.08 -18.72 7.59
CA ASP A 36 17.75 -19.65 8.68
C ASP A 36 17.57 -18.95 10.04
N GLN A 37 18.04 -17.70 10.16
CA GLN A 37 17.88 -16.87 11.36
C GLN A 37 16.62 -16.02 11.30
N VAL A 38 15.95 -15.94 10.13
CA VAL A 38 14.75 -15.14 9.94
C VAL A 38 13.54 -15.90 10.46
N LYS A 39 12.81 -15.29 11.40
CA LYS A 39 11.56 -15.86 11.89
C LYS A 39 10.52 -15.86 10.75
N VAL A 40 10.18 -17.04 10.27
CA VAL A 40 9.15 -17.24 9.25
C VAL A 40 7.81 -17.41 9.95
N VAL A 41 6.87 -16.47 9.74
CA VAL A 41 5.54 -16.52 10.34
C VAL A 41 4.61 -17.36 9.46
N PHE A 42 3.99 -18.38 10.04
CA PHE A 42 3.09 -19.34 9.36
C PHE A 42 3.67 -19.96 8.06
N GLY A 43 4.98 -20.13 7.99
CA GLY A 43 5.65 -20.71 6.80
C GLY A 43 5.68 -19.77 5.58
N TYR A 44 5.20 -18.53 5.70
CA TYR A 44 5.16 -17.59 4.58
C TYR A 44 6.53 -16.97 4.31
N ARG A 45 7.11 -17.27 3.15
CA ARG A 45 8.44 -16.76 2.74
C ARG A 45 8.37 -15.71 1.62
N GLY A 46 7.24 -15.60 0.93
CA GLY A 46 7.11 -14.76 -0.27
C GLY A 46 7.96 -15.24 -1.46
N GLY A 47 8.09 -14.42 -2.49
CA GLY A 47 8.95 -14.72 -3.63
C GLY A 47 10.42 -14.41 -3.36
N LYS A 48 11.33 -14.84 -4.26
CA LYS A 48 12.79 -14.77 -4.11
C LYS A 48 13.33 -13.35 -3.93
N TYR A 49 12.86 -12.38 -4.76
CA TYR A 49 13.37 -11.01 -4.76
C TYR A 49 12.41 -10.04 -4.08
N GLY A 50 12.97 -9.07 -3.34
CA GLY A 50 12.24 -8.16 -2.47
C GLY A 50 12.23 -6.69 -2.88
N PHE A 51 13.24 -6.21 -3.57
CA PHE A 51 13.38 -4.80 -3.90
C PHE A 51 12.65 -4.42 -5.20
N ILE A 52 11.77 -3.47 -5.16
CA ILE A 52 11.11 -2.75 -4.08
C ILE A 52 9.85 -3.50 -3.61
N SER A 53 9.26 -3.10 -2.47
CA SER A 53 8.03 -3.72 -1.97
C SER A 53 6.81 -3.29 -2.79
N SER A 54 6.22 -4.21 -3.55
CA SER A 54 4.96 -3.97 -4.29
C SER A 54 3.80 -3.66 -3.35
N HIS A 55 3.75 -4.27 -2.15
CA HIS A 55 2.71 -3.99 -1.16
C HIS A 55 2.79 -2.54 -0.66
N ALA A 56 4.00 -2.06 -0.37
CA ALA A 56 4.18 -0.66 0.01
C ALA A 56 3.79 0.28 -1.15
N ALA A 57 4.28 0.00 -2.37
CA ALA A 57 3.95 0.81 -3.55
C ALA A 57 2.44 0.89 -3.78
N ASN A 58 1.74 -0.25 -3.79
CA ASN A 58 0.30 -0.30 -4.00
C ASN A 58 -0.49 0.43 -2.91
N SER A 59 -0.15 0.21 -1.64
CA SER A 59 -0.86 0.82 -0.51
C SER A 59 -0.68 2.33 -0.48
N PHE A 60 0.54 2.82 -0.65
CA PHE A 60 0.81 4.26 -0.64
C PHE A 60 0.30 4.94 -1.91
N GLY A 61 0.33 4.26 -3.07
CA GLY A 61 -0.25 4.77 -4.32
C GLY A 61 -1.77 4.93 -4.22
N PHE A 62 -2.45 3.93 -3.68
CA PHE A 62 -3.88 3.99 -3.40
C PHE A 62 -4.23 5.11 -2.42
N ALA A 63 -3.51 5.20 -1.28
CA ALA A 63 -3.73 6.23 -0.29
C ALA A 63 -3.53 7.63 -0.87
N MET A 64 -2.47 7.85 -1.64
CA MET A 64 -2.17 9.14 -2.29
C MET A 64 -3.24 9.54 -3.29
N LEU A 65 -3.65 8.62 -4.18
CA LEU A 65 -4.70 8.90 -5.16
C LEU A 65 -5.99 9.33 -4.46
N LEU A 66 -6.47 8.57 -3.47
CA LEU A 66 -7.71 8.90 -2.77
C LEU A 66 -7.60 10.17 -1.92
N ALA A 67 -6.46 10.40 -1.28
CA ALA A 67 -6.21 11.64 -0.54
C ALA A 67 -6.35 12.87 -1.43
N LEU A 68 -5.81 12.82 -2.66
CA LEU A 68 -5.88 13.90 -3.63
C LEU A 68 -7.28 14.08 -4.24
N ILE A 69 -8.03 13.00 -4.42
CA ILE A 69 -9.41 13.03 -4.93
C ILE A 69 -10.36 13.60 -3.87
N PHE A 70 -10.34 13.05 -2.66
CA PHE A 70 -11.33 13.37 -1.63
C PHE A 70 -10.99 14.60 -0.78
N ARG A 71 -9.71 14.96 -0.67
CA ARG A 71 -9.21 16.17 0.04
C ARG A 71 -9.77 16.32 1.47
N ASN A 72 -9.96 15.21 2.16
CA ASN A 72 -10.45 15.20 3.54
C ASN A 72 -9.33 14.71 4.47
N ARG A 73 -8.96 15.53 5.47
CA ARG A 73 -7.83 15.25 6.36
C ARG A 73 -7.99 13.96 7.18
N TRP A 74 -9.20 13.65 7.62
CA TRP A 74 -9.46 12.47 8.43
C TRP A 74 -9.36 11.19 7.60
N LEU A 75 -9.94 11.20 6.41
CA LEU A 75 -9.82 10.09 5.46
C LEU A 75 -8.37 9.93 5.00
N THR A 76 -7.68 11.02 4.70
CA THR A 76 -6.25 10.99 4.36
C THR A 76 -5.43 10.33 5.46
N GLY A 77 -5.60 10.77 6.72
CA GLY A 77 -4.90 10.20 7.86
C GLY A 77 -5.16 8.70 8.02
N SER A 78 -6.42 8.26 7.90
CA SER A 78 -6.79 6.84 8.00
C SER A 78 -6.19 5.99 6.87
N LEU A 79 -6.18 6.50 5.65
CA LEU A 79 -5.59 5.82 4.48
C LEU A 79 -4.07 5.65 4.63
N PHE A 80 -3.37 6.70 5.06
CA PHE A 80 -1.92 6.62 5.28
C PHE A 80 -1.56 5.76 6.50
N LEU A 81 -2.36 5.78 7.56
CA LEU A 81 -2.21 4.85 8.68
C LEU A 81 -2.34 3.41 8.20
N TRP A 82 -3.40 3.10 7.45
CA TRP A 82 -3.58 1.77 6.85
C TRP A 82 -2.41 1.36 5.95
N ALA A 83 -1.95 2.25 5.07
CA ALA A 83 -0.82 1.98 4.18
C ALA A 83 0.47 1.68 4.97
N THR A 84 0.72 2.45 6.04
CA THR A 84 1.87 2.25 6.92
C THR A 84 1.81 0.91 7.65
N LEU A 85 0.65 0.54 8.19
CA LEU A 85 0.45 -0.75 8.86
C LEU A 85 0.61 -1.92 7.90
N ASN A 86 0.07 -1.79 6.68
CA ASN A 86 0.26 -2.79 5.63
C ASN A 86 1.75 -2.95 5.24
N ALA A 87 2.47 -1.85 5.09
CA ALA A 87 3.91 -1.87 4.83
C ALA A 87 4.71 -2.47 5.99
N TYR A 88 4.39 -2.09 7.24
CA TYR A 88 5.00 -2.64 8.43
C TYR A 88 4.77 -4.16 8.55
N SER A 89 3.59 -4.65 8.20
CA SER A 89 3.31 -6.08 8.23
C SER A 89 4.28 -6.90 7.36
N ARG A 90 4.84 -6.30 6.30
CA ARG A 90 5.83 -6.98 5.44
C ARG A 90 7.20 -7.14 6.13
N ILE A 91 7.56 -6.17 6.98
CA ILE A 91 8.76 -6.27 7.82
C ILE A 91 8.53 -7.31 8.92
N TYR A 92 7.38 -7.27 9.58
CA TYR A 92 7.02 -8.22 10.63
C TYR A 92 7.02 -9.68 10.14
N LEU A 93 6.55 -9.92 8.90
CA LEU A 93 6.57 -11.23 8.26
C LEU A 93 7.98 -11.65 7.79
N GLY A 94 9.01 -10.82 7.96
CA GLY A 94 10.37 -11.12 7.53
C GLY A 94 10.57 -11.16 6.01
N VAL A 95 9.61 -10.66 5.21
CA VAL A 95 9.66 -10.77 3.74
C VAL A 95 10.22 -9.54 3.04
N HIS A 96 10.45 -8.43 3.76
CA HIS A 96 11.06 -7.22 3.23
C HIS A 96 11.95 -6.53 4.25
N PHE A 97 13.03 -5.93 3.77
CA PHE A 97 13.82 -4.97 4.52
C PHE A 97 13.13 -3.60 4.55
N ILE A 98 13.43 -2.78 5.55
CA ILE A 98 12.98 -1.37 5.60
C ILE A 98 13.41 -0.63 4.33
N THR A 99 14.59 -0.92 3.81
CA THR A 99 15.15 -0.38 2.57
C THR A 99 14.43 -0.82 1.29
N ASP A 100 13.50 -1.79 1.35
CA ASP A 100 12.59 -2.13 0.26
C ASP A 100 11.25 -1.38 0.39
N ILE A 101 10.86 -1.09 1.64
CA ILE A 101 9.59 -0.41 1.96
C ILE A 101 9.65 1.07 1.60
N ILE A 102 10.72 1.77 1.97
CA ILE A 102 10.83 3.22 1.74
C ILE A 102 10.74 3.56 0.24
N PRO A 103 11.57 2.99 -0.66
CA PRO A 103 11.44 3.27 -2.09
C PRO A 103 10.14 2.73 -2.69
N GLY A 104 9.58 1.64 -2.14
CA GLY A 104 8.24 1.17 -2.49
C GLY A 104 7.17 2.22 -2.20
N ALA A 105 7.16 2.78 -0.98
CA ALA A 105 6.23 3.83 -0.60
C ALA A 105 6.40 5.10 -1.47
N LEU A 106 7.64 5.53 -1.69
CA LEU A 106 7.93 6.71 -2.53
C LEU A 106 7.44 6.51 -3.97
N SER A 107 7.67 5.34 -4.57
CA SER A 107 7.16 5.03 -5.91
C SER A 107 5.63 5.01 -5.94
N GLY A 108 4.99 4.49 -4.90
CA GLY A 108 3.54 4.52 -4.75
C GLY A 108 3.00 5.95 -4.71
N LEU A 109 3.56 6.81 -3.85
CA LEU A 109 3.21 8.23 -3.77
C LEU A 109 3.33 8.92 -5.13
N PHE A 110 4.44 8.66 -5.84
CA PHE A 110 4.69 9.20 -7.16
C PHE A 110 3.62 8.76 -8.18
N PHE A 111 3.35 7.47 -8.31
CA PHE A 111 2.35 6.99 -9.28
C PHE A 111 0.93 7.41 -8.90
N GLY A 112 0.56 7.42 -7.63
CA GLY A 112 -0.73 7.96 -7.19
C GLY A 112 -0.92 9.43 -7.56
N TRP A 113 0.14 10.24 -7.39
CA TRP A 113 0.14 11.64 -7.82
C TRP A 113 0.08 11.78 -9.34
N VAL A 114 0.86 11.02 -10.11
CA VAL A 114 0.84 11.04 -11.58
C VAL A 114 -0.55 10.72 -12.11
N VAL A 115 -1.17 9.65 -11.63
CA VAL A 115 -2.52 9.25 -12.07
C VAL A 115 -3.55 10.31 -11.71
N TYR A 116 -3.46 10.94 -10.53
CA TYR A 116 -4.31 12.07 -10.19
C TYR A 116 -4.11 13.26 -11.16
N ARG A 117 -2.86 13.58 -11.53
CA ARG A 117 -2.57 14.66 -12.48
C ARG A 117 -3.15 14.35 -13.88
N LEU A 118 -3.00 13.10 -14.34
CA LEU A 118 -3.59 12.66 -15.62
C LEU A 118 -5.12 12.75 -15.59
N TYR A 119 -5.76 12.34 -14.49
CA TYR A 119 -7.20 12.51 -14.30
C TYR A 119 -7.61 13.99 -14.41
N ARG A 120 -6.93 14.89 -13.71
CA ARG A 120 -7.22 16.33 -13.73
C ARG A 120 -7.04 16.91 -15.15
N LEU A 121 -6.00 16.54 -15.84
CA LEU A 121 -5.77 16.97 -17.23
C LEU A 121 -6.88 16.46 -18.16
N GLY A 122 -7.33 15.22 -17.99
CA GLY A 122 -8.46 14.67 -18.75
C GLY A 122 -9.77 15.44 -18.49
N VAL A 123 -10.09 15.70 -17.22
CA VAL A 123 -11.28 16.46 -16.82
C VAL A 123 -11.28 17.86 -17.50
N VAL A 124 -10.15 18.57 -17.45
CA VAL A 124 -10.02 19.90 -18.05
C VAL A 124 -10.08 19.84 -19.58
N ARG A 125 -9.36 18.89 -20.19
CA ARG A 125 -9.25 18.78 -21.65
C ARG A 125 -10.56 18.42 -22.37
N TRP A 126 -11.38 17.57 -21.72
CA TRP A 126 -12.63 17.08 -22.30
C TRP A 126 -13.87 17.76 -21.71
N HIS A 127 -13.70 18.85 -20.96
CA HIS A 127 -14.79 19.61 -20.35
C HIS A 127 -15.79 18.70 -19.61
N LEU A 128 -15.28 17.62 -19.01
CA LEU A 128 -16.12 16.74 -18.22
C LEU A 128 -16.66 17.52 -17.02
N PRO A 129 -17.95 17.33 -16.64
CA PRO A 129 -18.46 17.93 -15.44
C PRO A 129 -17.51 17.54 -14.31
N GLU A 130 -16.95 18.54 -13.65
CA GLU A 130 -16.27 18.36 -12.39
C GLU A 130 -17.37 17.95 -11.39
N GLU A 131 -17.85 16.72 -11.54
CA GLU A 131 -18.59 16.11 -10.45
C GLU A 131 -17.63 16.17 -9.28
N SER A 132 -17.86 17.21 -8.48
CA SER A 132 -17.17 17.40 -7.24
C SER A 132 -17.42 16.12 -6.44
N VAL A 133 -16.47 15.18 -6.51
CA VAL A 133 -16.42 14.04 -5.60
C VAL A 133 -16.05 14.58 -4.23
N TRP A 134 -16.74 15.66 -3.85
CA TRP A 134 -16.76 16.20 -2.52
C TRP A 134 -17.55 15.20 -1.70
N LEU A 135 -16.82 14.21 -1.22
CA LEU A 135 -17.39 13.35 -0.21
C LEU A 135 -17.86 14.28 0.91
N SER A 136 -19.17 14.30 1.20
CA SER A 136 -19.64 15.15 2.30
C SER A 136 -18.80 14.83 3.53
N THR A 137 -18.45 15.83 4.32
CA THR A 137 -17.60 15.66 5.50
C THR A 137 -18.07 14.48 6.37
N ARG A 138 -19.39 14.31 6.50
CA ARG A 138 -19.99 13.19 7.22
C ARG A 138 -19.63 11.82 6.62
N LYS A 139 -19.73 11.66 5.29
CA LYS A 139 -19.39 10.39 4.61
C LYS A 139 -17.90 10.10 4.73
N ALA A 140 -17.05 11.12 4.61
CA ALA A 140 -15.60 10.97 4.78
C ALA A 140 -15.24 10.55 6.21
N HIS A 141 -15.88 11.09 7.24
CA HIS A 141 -15.70 10.67 8.62
C HIS A 141 -16.15 9.23 8.83
N VAL A 142 -17.30 8.84 8.29
CA VAL A 142 -17.79 7.45 8.38
C VAL A 142 -16.79 6.49 7.75
N MET A 143 -16.26 6.81 6.56
CA MET A 143 -15.23 5.98 5.91
C MET A 143 -13.94 5.91 6.73
N ALA A 144 -13.50 7.04 7.29
CA ALA A 144 -12.30 7.07 8.15
C ALA A 144 -12.48 6.20 9.40
N VAL A 145 -13.62 6.34 10.08
CA VAL A 145 -13.97 5.54 11.26
C VAL A 145 -14.07 4.05 10.91
N ALA A 146 -14.67 3.71 9.75
CA ALA A 146 -14.74 2.33 9.29
C ALA A 146 -13.35 1.72 9.03
N ILE A 147 -12.44 2.47 8.38
CA ILE A 147 -11.05 2.01 8.15
C ILE A 147 -10.34 1.76 9.49
N VAL A 148 -10.41 2.72 10.40
CA VAL A 148 -9.78 2.58 11.72
C VAL A 148 -10.45 1.45 12.52
N GLY A 149 -11.77 1.33 12.47
CA GLY A 149 -12.52 0.26 13.13
C GLY A 149 -12.11 -1.13 12.64
N VAL A 150 -11.94 -1.31 11.33
CA VAL A 150 -11.45 -2.57 10.75
C VAL A 150 -10.01 -2.86 11.21
N ILE A 151 -9.14 -1.85 11.24
CA ILE A 151 -7.77 -2.02 11.74
C ILE A 151 -7.79 -2.50 13.21
N VAL A 152 -8.53 -1.81 14.07
CA VAL A 152 -8.65 -2.17 15.50
C VAL A 152 -9.23 -3.57 15.65
N PHE A 153 -10.29 -3.90 14.93
CA PHE A 153 -10.92 -5.20 14.94
C PHE A 153 -9.94 -6.32 14.57
N LEU A 154 -9.15 -6.13 13.50
CA LEU A 154 -8.13 -7.09 13.09
C LEU A 154 -7.04 -7.26 14.16
N PHE A 155 -6.63 -6.18 14.84
CA PHE A 155 -5.67 -6.27 15.95
C PHE A 155 -6.24 -7.04 17.14
N VAL A 156 -7.49 -6.76 17.52
CA VAL A 156 -8.15 -7.44 18.65
C VAL A 156 -8.35 -8.93 18.38
N LEU A 157 -8.67 -9.31 17.13
CA LEU A 157 -8.83 -10.71 16.73
C LEU A 157 -7.50 -11.43 16.48
N ALA A 158 -6.41 -10.72 16.27
CA ALA A 158 -5.12 -11.34 15.99
C ALA A 158 -4.64 -12.19 17.18
N ASP A 159 -4.79 -11.71 18.42
CA ASP A 159 -4.34 -12.41 19.61
C ASP A 159 -5.10 -13.72 19.86
N PRO A 160 -6.44 -13.78 19.88
CA PRO A 160 -7.17 -15.03 20.08
C PRO A 160 -7.01 -16.01 18.90
N LEU A 161 -6.89 -15.52 17.64
CA LEU A 161 -6.62 -16.38 16.48
C LEU A 161 -5.23 -17.03 16.58
N VAL A 162 -4.22 -16.30 17.00
CA VAL A 162 -2.87 -16.83 17.19
C VAL A 162 -2.82 -17.84 18.34
N SER A 163 -3.62 -17.66 19.39
CA SER A 163 -3.69 -18.58 20.52
C SER A 163 -4.38 -19.91 20.19
N VAL A 164 -5.33 -19.89 19.24
CA VAL A 164 -6.05 -21.12 18.79
C VAL A 164 -5.23 -21.91 17.76
N LEU A 165 -4.29 -21.27 17.07
CA LEU A 165 -3.43 -21.90 16.04
C LEU A 165 -2.07 -22.41 16.59
N LYS A 166 -1.84 -22.29 17.88
CA LYS A 166 -0.70 -22.88 18.60
C LYS A 166 -1.09 -24.21 19.21
#